data_40f321db5250e4ca7e07f33cffec6577
#
_entry.id   40f321db5250e4ca7e07f33cffec6577
#
_cell.length_a   1.000
_cell.length_b   1.000
_cell.length_c   1.000
_cell.angle_alpha   90.00
_cell.angle_beta   90.00
_cell.angle_gamma   90.00
#
_symmetry.space_group_name_H-M   'P 1'
#
loop_
_entity.id
_entity.type
_entity.pdbx_description
1 polymer ?
#
loop_
_entity_poly.entity_id
_entity_poly.type
_entity_poly.pdbx_seq_one_letter_code
_entity_poly.pdbx_strand_id
1 'polypeptide(L)' 'MKDPVCGMEVDKGEALVHEGKEYRFCCATCRWAFEQNPDQFIES' A
#
# COMPACT_ATOMS: atom_id res chain seq x y z
N MET A 1 3.41 -5.82 8.21
CA MET A 1 2.35 -5.76 7.22
C MET A 1 2.97 -5.84 5.83
N LYS A 2 2.22 -6.33 4.90
CA LYS A 2 2.75 -6.55 3.56
C LYS A 2 2.42 -5.39 2.64
N ASP A 3 3.42 -4.99 1.85
CA ASP A 3 3.27 -3.94 0.86
C ASP A 3 2.45 -4.50 -0.31
N PRO A 4 1.26 -3.92 -0.60
CA PRO A 4 0.44 -4.46 -1.69
C PRO A 4 1.02 -4.18 -3.08
N VAL A 5 1.96 -3.25 -3.18
CA VAL A 5 2.58 -2.92 -4.46
C VAL A 5 3.83 -3.75 -4.69
N CYS A 6 4.73 -3.75 -3.72
CA CYS A 6 5.98 -4.50 -3.83
C CYS A 6 5.85 -5.96 -3.41
N GLY A 7 4.91 -6.24 -2.52
CA GLY A 7 4.74 -7.59 -2.01
C GLY A 7 5.73 -7.97 -0.93
N MET A 8 6.48 -7.01 -0.43
CA MET A 8 7.46 -7.27 0.61
C MET A 8 6.93 -6.89 1.97
N GLU A 9 7.46 -7.54 3.01
CA GLU A 9 7.06 -7.24 4.36
C GLU A 9 7.61 -5.89 4.79
N VAL A 10 6.76 -5.05 5.36
CA VAL A 10 7.13 -3.69 5.76
C VAL A 10 6.70 -3.46 7.20
N ASP A 11 7.66 -3.11 8.05
CA ASP A 11 7.37 -2.72 9.42
C ASP A 11 7.19 -1.22 9.54
N LYS A 12 7.97 -0.50 8.78
CA LYS A 12 7.97 0.95 8.78
C LYS A 12 7.79 1.43 7.35
N GLY A 13 7.74 2.74 7.19
CA GLY A 13 7.60 3.34 5.88
C GLY A 13 6.31 4.10 5.78
N GLU A 14 5.78 4.18 4.58
CA GLU A 14 4.57 4.93 4.35
C GLU A 14 3.35 4.12 4.74
N ALA A 15 2.42 4.80 5.37
CA ALA A 15 1.17 4.18 5.78
C ALA A 15 0.02 4.90 5.10
N LEU A 16 -0.99 4.14 4.73
CA LEU A 16 -2.17 4.70 4.08
C LEU A 16 -3.40 3.95 4.54
N VAL A 17 -4.45 4.70 4.86
CA VAL A 17 -5.72 4.09 5.20
C VAL A 17 -6.66 4.29 4.02
N HIS A 18 -7.20 3.19 3.52
CA HIS A 18 -8.11 3.22 2.39
C HIS A 18 -9.34 2.39 2.74
N GLU A 19 -10.49 3.05 2.76
CA GLU A 19 -11.79 2.43 3.05
C GLU A 19 -11.76 1.64 4.36
N GLY A 20 -11.14 2.22 5.37
CA GLY A 20 -11.10 1.62 6.69
C GLY A 20 -10.01 0.56 6.85
N LYS A 21 -9.22 0.31 5.83
CA LYS A 21 -8.13 -0.65 5.90
C LYS A 21 -6.79 0.04 5.85
N GLU A 22 -5.89 -0.40 6.71
CA GLU A 22 -4.55 0.18 6.77
C GLU A 22 -3.61 -0.60 5.85
N TYR A 23 -2.85 0.15 5.05
CA TYR A 23 -1.86 -0.43 4.16
C TYR A 23 -0.50 0.19 4.46
N ARG A 24 0.55 -0.58 4.25
CA ARG A 24 1.92 -0.12 4.46
C ARG A 24 2.72 -0.30 3.19
N PHE A 25 3.58 0.68 2.93
CA PHE A 25 4.38 0.68 1.70
C PHE A 25 5.84 0.90 2.04
N CYS A 26 6.73 0.33 1.25
CA CYS A 26 8.16 0.44 1.49
C CYS A 26 8.66 1.86 1.23
N CYS A 27 7.99 2.61 0.38
CA CYS A 27 8.38 3.98 0.10
C CYS A 27 7.18 4.77 -0.41
N ALA A 28 7.36 6.08 -0.50
CA ALA A 28 6.28 6.97 -0.93
C ALA A 28 5.85 6.68 -2.37
N THR A 29 6.78 6.22 -3.20
CA THR A 29 6.46 5.89 -4.59
C THR A 29 5.44 4.76 -4.66
N CYS A 30 5.61 3.74 -3.85
CA CYS A 30 4.67 2.64 -3.81
C CYS A 30 3.31 3.11 -3.30
N ARG A 31 3.31 3.96 -2.28
CA ARG A 31 2.07 4.52 -1.77
C ARG A 31 1.37 5.34 -2.85
N TRP A 32 2.14 6.14 -3.58
CA TRP A 32 1.58 6.95 -4.64
C TRP A 32 0.95 6.09 -5.73
N ALA A 33 1.64 5.03 -6.12
CA ALA A 33 1.12 4.13 -7.14
C ALA A 33 -0.22 3.51 -6.70
N PHE A 34 -0.30 3.14 -5.42
CA PHE A 34 -1.53 2.59 -4.88
C PHE A 34 -2.66 3.63 -4.92
N GLU A 35 -2.33 4.88 -4.55
CA GLU A 35 -3.35 5.93 -4.54
C GLU A 35 -3.91 6.20 -5.93
N GLN A 36 -3.06 6.08 -6.94
CA GLN A 36 -3.48 6.34 -8.31
C GLN A 36 -4.41 5.24 -8.83
N ASN A 37 -4.13 4.01 -8.47
CA ASN A 37 -4.91 2.87 -8.96
C ASN A 37 -5.12 1.86 -7.84
N PRO A 38 -5.90 2.20 -6.83
CA PRO A 38 -6.09 1.28 -5.70
C PRO A 38 -6.74 -0.03 -6.11
N ASP A 39 -7.62 0.01 -7.08
CA ASP A 39 -8.32 -1.21 -7.52
C ASP A 39 -7.38 -2.25 -8.11
N GLN A 40 -6.23 -1.80 -8.64
CA GLN A 40 -5.25 -2.72 -9.20
C GLN A 40 -4.57 -3.55 -8.14
N PHE A 41 -4.45 -3.00 -6.93
CA PHE A 41 -3.69 -3.62 -5.87
C PHE A 41 -4.57 -4.24 -4.79
N ILE A 42 -5.84 -3.90 -4.79
CA ILE A 42 -6.80 -4.45 -3.86
C ILE A 42 -7.57 -5.56 -4.55
N GLU A 43 -7.61 -6.71 -3.91
CA GLU A 43 -8.45 -7.78 -4.40
C GLU A 43 -9.86 -7.57 -3.90
N SER A 44 -10.75 -7.41 -4.80
CA SER A 44 -12.15 -7.20 -4.45
C SER A 44 -12.98 -8.44 -4.66
#